data_1518d137262d429b87e2d9dc10785172
#
_entry.id   1518d137262d429b87e2d9dc10785172
#
_cell.length_a   1.000
_cell.length_b   1.000
_cell.length_c   1.000
_cell.angle_alpha   90.00
_cell.angle_beta   90.00
_cell.angle_gamma   90.00
#
_symmetry.space_group_name_H-M   'P 1'
#
loop_
_entity.id
_entity.type
_entity.pdbx_description
1 polymer ?
#
loop_
_entity_poly.entity_id
_entity_poly.type
_entity_poly.pdbx_seq_one_letter_code
_entity_poly.pdbx_strand_id
1 'polypeptide(L)'
;MTTTDGFKQFWHSRTARGTVLAGIVLMVSIALVLMFLLAQATNSAVYERNYQHLLVANAVAVALLCLVLLWLALRLWRGLRRGKFGSRLLLKLALVFVLVASVPGSLLYLVAYQFVSRSIESWFDVKVERALSAGLSLGQSVLDTLKADAASKSQAAAYALATQPAFDMGLALDRLRSQQNADRLVLWNQSGQQIAAAFQSSFSASTQPPSAEVLEQLKEQAVVSYVEGLEEVGEQQEAAAQGDPPELAGSVSIVAYTLVRPVQFGLHTDAWVLQLVQQVPPDLLQNAVLVQNANREYQAR
;
A
#
# COMPACT_ATOMS: atom_id res chain seq x y z
N MET A 1 -75.50 10.63 16.57
CA MET A 1 -75.38 11.44 15.36
C MET A 1 -74.56 12.70 15.70
N THR A 2 -73.24 12.63 16.09
CA THR A 2 -72.45 13.81 16.49
C THR A 2 -70.92 13.54 16.54
N THR A 3 -70.38 12.62 15.75
CA THR A 3 -68.93 12.37 15.77
C THR A 3 -68.19 12.84 14.51
N THR A 4 -68.88 13.22 13.44
CA THR A 4 -68.31 13.62 12.15
C THR A 4 -68.02 15.13 12.03
N ASP A 5 -68.65 15.98 12.84
CA ASP A 5 -68.44 17.43 12.73
C ASP A 5 -67.18 17.95 13.45
N GLY A 6 -66.74 17.26 14.49
CA GLY A 6 -65.49 17.59 15.19
C GLY A 6 -64.20 17.39 14.33
N PHE A 7 -64.25 16.42 13.43
CA PHE A 7 -63.10 16.10 12.54
C PHE A 7 -62.94 17.13 11.41
N LYS A 8 -64.10 17.65 10.88
CA LYS A 8 -64.06 18.70 9.84
C LYS A 8 -63.65 20.06 10.39
N GLN A 9 -64.00 20.39 11.65
CA GLN A 9 -63.56 21.63 12.28
C GLN A 9 -62.12 21.70 12.65
N PHE A 10 -61.46 20.51 12.90
CA PHE A 10 -60.04 20.40 13.14
C PHE A 10 -59.20 20.71 11.87
N TRP A 11 -59.68 20.31 10.69
CA TRP A 11 -59.03 20.57 9.41
C TRP A 11 -59.08 22.02 8.93
N HIS A 12 -60.01 22.83 9.44
CA HIS A 12 -60.12 24.25 9.06
C HIS A 12 -59.28 25.21 9.90
N SER A 13 -58.62 24.74 10.97
CA SER A 13 -57.76 25.60 11.75
C SER A 13 -56.43 25.82 11.03
N ARG A 14 -56.04 27.08 10.84
CA ARG A 14 -54.74 27.45 10.24
C ARG A 14 -53.55 26.75 10.94
N THR A 15 -53.69 26.39 12.20
CA THR A 15 -52.71 25.70 13.02
C THR A 15 -52.57 24.21 12.66
N ALA A 16 -53.70 23.51 12.39
CA ALA A 16 -53.67 22.08 12.02
C ALA A 16 -53.08 21.89 10.61
N ARG A 17 -53.44 22.75 9.66
CA ARG A 17 -52.81 22.72 8.32
C ARG A 17 -51.32 22.96 8.38
N GLY A 18 -50.83 23.88 9.22
CA GLY A 18 -49.42 24.14 9.39
C GLY A 18 -48.62 22.95 10.02
N THR A 19 -49.25 22.19 10.96
CA THR A 19 -48.60 20.99 11.55
C THR A 19 -48.57 19.82 10.58
N VAL A 20 -49.62 19.61 9.80
CA VAL A 20 -49.64 18.57 8.76
C VAL A 20 -48.64 18.89 7.65
N LEU A 21 -48.60 20.14 7.18
CA LEU A 21 -47.57 20.56 6.20
C LEU A 21 -46.14 20.39 6.73
N ALA A 22 -45.86 20.78 7.97
CA ALA A 22 -44.55 20.59 8.58
C ALA A 22 -44.19 19.11 8.72
N GLY A 23 -45.15 18.23 9.05
CA GLY A 23 -44.94 16.78 9.09
C GLY A 23 -44.64 16.18 7.71
N ILE A 24 -45.33 16.63 6.66
CA ILE A 24 -45.10 16.20 5.29
C ILE A 24 -43.71 16.65 4.82
N VAL A 25 -43.35 17.91 5.07
CA VAL A 25 -42.03 18.44 4.71
C VAL A 25 -40.90 17.66 5.42
N LEU A 26 -41.09 17.34 6.71
CA LEU A 26 -40.17 16.53 7.47
C LEU A 26 -40.00 15.12 6.87
N MET A 27 -41.12 14.47 6.55
CA MET A 27 -41.11 13.12 5.97
C MET A 27 -40.46 13.09 4.59
N VAL A 28 -40.75 14.08 3.75
CA VAL A 28 -40.11 14.23 2.43
C VAL A 28 -38.62 14.51 2.57
N SER A 29 -38.22 15.37 3.52
CA SER A 29 -36.79 15.65 3.77
C SER A 29 -36.04 14.40 4.23
N ILE A 30 -36.62 13.61 5.14
CA ILE A 30 -36.02 12.33 5.58
C ILE A 30 -35.92 11.34 4.41
N ALA A 31 -36.97 11.23 3.59
CA ALA A 31 -36.96 10.33 2.43
C ALA A 31 -35.90 10.74 1.40
N LEU A 32 -35.75 12.03 1.14
CA LEU A 32 -34.71 12.55 0.23
C LEU A 32 -33.30 12.29 0.76
N VAL A 33 -33.06 12.49 2.06
CA VAL A 33 -31.76 12.17 2.69
C VAL A 33 -31.44 10.67 2.59
N LEU A 34 -32.42 9.81 2.88
CA LEU A 34 -32.25 8.36 2.75
C LEU A 34 -32.03 7.93 1.31
N MET A 35 -32.79 8.47 0.36
CA MET A 35 -32.61 8.18 -1.07
C MET A 35 -31.24 8.63 -1.56
N PHE A 36 -30.77 9.78 -1.10
CA PHE A 36 -29.46 10.31 -1.42
C PHE A 36 -28.32 9.45 -0.85
N LEU A 37 -28.42 9.01 0.41
CA LEU A 37 -27.47 8.09 1.05
C LEU A 37 -27.43 6.74 0.34
N LEU A 38 -28.59 6.23 -0.08
CA LEU A 38 -28.67 4.97 -0.83
C LEU A 38 -28.04 5.08 -2.23
N ALA A 39 -28.29 6.17 -2.94
CA ALA A 39 -27.69 6.44 -4.24
C ALA A 39 -26.17 6.59 -4.16
N GLN A 40 -25.67 7.08 -3.04
CA GLN A 40 -24.24 7.23 -2.77
C GLN A 40 -23.54 5.90 -2.53
N ALA A 41 -24.22 4.94 -1.89
CA ALA A 41 -23.65 3.62 -1.57
C ALA A 41 -23.41 2.73 -2.81
N THR A 42 -24.04 3.03 -3.95
CA THR A 42 -24.01 2.19 -5.16
C THR A 42 -22.95 2.60 -6.20
N ASN A 43 -22.29 3.77 -6.07
CA ASN A 43 -21.42 4.27 -7.14
C ASN A 43 -20.10 4.88 -6.63
N SER A 44 -19.11 4.03 -6.40
CA SER A 44 -17.79 4.42 -5.87
C SER A 44 -17.00 5.38 -6.77
N ALA A 45 -17.14 5.30 -8.09
CA ALA A 45 -16.39 6.13 -9.03
C ALA A 45 -16.89 7.60 -9.09
N VAL A 46 -18.16 7.85 -8.81
CA VAL A 46 -18.74 9.20 -8.74
C VAL A 46 -18.46 9.86 -7.40
N TYR A 47 -18.19 9.06 -6.37
CA TYR A 47 -17.92 9.51 -5.01
C TYR A 47 -16.64 10.35 -4.91
N GLU A 48 -15.53 9.88 -5.49
CA GLU A 48 -14.24 10.59 -5.42
C GLU A 48 -14.26 11.95 -6.13
N ARG A 49 -14.99 12.05 -7.23
CA ARG A 49 -14.99 13.28 -8.05
C ARG A 49 -15.88 14.38 -7.49
N ASN A 50 -16.95 14.03 -6.76
CA ASN A 50 -17.97 14.98 -6.29
C ASN A 50 -18.15 15.00 -4.75
N TYR A 51 -17.16 14.49 -4.00
CA TYR A 51 -17.24 14.38 -2.54
C TYR A 51 -17.65 15.69 -1.84
N GLN A 52 -17.07 16.82 -2.24
CA GLN A 52 -17.39 18.13 -1.66
C GLN A 52 -18.86 18.54 -1.87
N HIS A 53 -19.38 18.33 -3.07
CA HIS A 53 -20.79 18.67 -3.37
C HIS A 53 -21.77 17.79 -2.60
N LEU A 54 -21.42 16.51 -2.45
CA LEU A 54 -22.21 15.54 -1.70
C LEU A 54 -22.21 15.86 -0.20
N LEU A 55 -21.07 16.24 0.35
CA LEU A 55 -20.95 16.66 1.75
C LEU A 55 -21.75 17.92 2.03
N VAL A 56 -21.68 18.93 1.16
CA VAL A 56 -22.46 20.16 1.27
C VAL A 56 -23.96 19.87 1.17
N ALA A 57 -24.40 19.05 0.23
CA ALA A 57 -25.82 18.69 0.07
C ALA A 57 -26.36 17.98 1.32
N ASN A 58 -25.58 17.05 1.90
CA ASN A 58 -25.95 16.36 3.13
C ASN A 58 -26.00 17.33 4.34
N ALA A 59 -25.02 18.23 4.46
CA ALA A 59 -24.99 19.24 5.50
C ALA A 59 -26.20 20.18 5.41
N VAL A 60 -26.59 20.60 4.20
CA VAL A 60 -27.80 21.44 3.96
C VAL A 60 -29.05 20.68 4.34
N ALA A 61 -29.19 19.41 3.99
CA ALA A 61 -30.34 18.58 4.35
C ALA A 61 -30.47 18.44 5.87
N VAL A 62 -29.37 18.17 6.58
CA VAL A 62 -29.34 18.09 8.05
C VAL A 62 -29.67 19.44 8.69
N ALA A 63 -29.15 20.55 8.16
CA ALA A 63 -29.43 21.89 8.65
C ALA A 63 -30.91 22.25 8.49
N LEU A 64 -31.55 21.92 7.35
CA LEU A 64 -32.98 22.10 7.10
C LEU A 64 -33.82 21.28 8.09
N LEU A 65 -33.46 20.02 8.32
CA LEU A 65 -34.12 19.15 9.29
C LEU A 65 -34.04 19.75 10.71
N CYS A 66 -32.86 20.19 11.14
CA CYS A 66 -32.68 20.84 12.44
C CYS A 66 -33.52 22.12 12.56
N LEU A 67 -33.60 22.93 11.50
CA LEU A 67 -34.38 24.15 11.49
C LEU A 67 -35.89 23.89 11.63
N VAL A 68 -36.40 22.85 10.95
CA VAL A 68 -37.79 22.42 11.07
C VAL A 68 -38.11 21.92 12.49
N LEU A 69 -37.19 21.08 13.06
CA LEU A 69 -37.35 20.58 14.44
C LEU A 69 -37.29 21.71 15.45
N LEU A 70 -36.37 22.66 15.30
CA LEU A 70 -36.29 23.85 16.16
C LEU A 70 -37.56 24.72 16.07
N TRP A 71 -38.06 24.93 14.86
CA TRP A 71 -39.30 25.67 14.65
C TRP A 71 -40.50 25.00 15.34
N LEU A 72 -40.63 23.68 15.21
CA LEU A 72 -41.65 22.87 15.89
C LEU A 72 -41.51 22.97 17.42
N ALA A 73 -40.29 22.84 17.95
CA ALA A 73 -40.00 22.95 19.38
C ALA A 73 -40.36 24.34 19.92
N LEU A 74 -39.95 25.40 19.22
CA LEU A 74 -40.28 26.78 19.59
C LEU A 74 -41.80 27.06 19.53
N ARG A 75 -42.48 26.48 18.54
CA ARG A 75 -43.95 26.59 18.41
C ARG A 75 -44.65 25.90 19.58
N LEU A 76 -44.20 24.71 19.96
CA LEU A 76 -44.72 23.97 21.10
C LEU A 76 -44.46 24.74 22.39
N TRP A 77 -43.26 25.29 22.59
CA TRP A 77 -42.91 26.09 23.76
C TRP A 77 -43.75 27.37 23.89
N ARG A 78 -43.98 28.10 22.77
CA ARG A 78 -44.84 29.28 22.76
C ARG A 78 -46.29 28.91 23.08
N GLY A 79 -46.79 27.72 22.64
CA GLY A 79 -48.10 27.17 23.00
C GLY A 79 -48.24 26.90 24.49
N LEU A 80 -47.20 26.36 25.12
CA LEU A 80 -47.12 26.09 26.55
C LEU A 80 -47.16 27.39 27.38
N ARG A 81 -46.36 28.41 26.99
CA ARG A 81 -46.33 29.69 27.68
C ARG A 81 -47.66 30.48 27.60
N ARG A 82 -48.46 30.22 26.57
CA ARG A 82 -49.79 30.89 26.38
C ARG A 82 -50.92 30.19 27.11
N GLY A 83 -50.66 29.16 27.93
CA GLY A 83 -51.63 28.55 28.83
C GLY A 83 -52.87 27.91 28.18
N LYS A 84 -52.78 27.53 26.87
CA LYS A 84 -53.92 26.94 26.18
C LYS A 84 -54.27 25.57 26.75
N PHE A 85 -55.55 25.36 27.07
CA PHE A 85 -56.09 24.12 27.59
C PHE A 85 -55.67 22.94 26.69
N GLY A 86 -55.03 21.90 27.25
CA GLY A 86 -54.52 20.73 26.50
C GLY A 86 -53.02 20.75 26.14
N SER A 87 -52.32 21.91 26.22
CA SER A 87 -50.89 21.96 25.86
C SER A 87 -49.98 21.15 26.80
N ARG A 88 -50.34 21.00 28.08
CA ARG A 88 -49.64 20.17 29.06
C ARG A 88 -49.79 18.67 28.77
N LEU A 89 -50.96 18.23 28.30
CA LEU A 89 -51.18 16.85 27.88
C LEU A 89 -50.38 16.51 26.64
N LEU A 90 -50.38 17.43 25.67
CA LEU A 90 -49.65 17.27 24.43
C LEU A 90 -48.11 17.22 24.66
N LEU A 91 -47.62 18.03 25.63
CA LEU A 91 -46.19 17.97 26.03
C LEU A 91 -45.83 16.63 26.68
N LYS A 92 -46.69 16.14 27.63
CA LYS A 92 -46.45 14.83 28.25
C LYS A 92 -46.44 13.71 27.20
N LEU A 93 -47.39 13.74 26.27
CA LEU A 93 -47.46 12.76 25.20
C LEU A 93 -46.21 12.84 24.27
N ALA A 94 -45.83 14.07 23.85
CA ALA A 94 -44.66 14.29 23.03
C ALA A 94 -43.39 13.81 23.72
N LEU A 95 -43.22 14.05 25.03
CA LEU A 95 -42.05 13.62 25.81
C LEU A 95 -41.99 12.10 25.91
N VAL A 96 -43.12 11.44 26.13
CA VAL A 96 -43.16 9.96 26.12
C VAL A 96 -42.80 9.41 24.74
N PHE A 97 -43.32 9.99 23.66
CA PHE A 97 -42.95 9.55 22.30
C PHE A 97 -41.46 9.78 21.98
N VAL A 98 -40.90 10.91 22.36
CA VAL A 98 -39.46 11.19 22.17
C VAL A 98 -38.65 10.18 22.95
N LEU A 99 -39.00 9.90 24.20
CA LEU A 99 -38.26 8.96 25.04
C LEU A 99 -38.33 7.53 24.48
N VAL A 100 -39.54 7.06 24.11
CA VAL A 100 -39.77 5.74 23.53
C VAL A 100 -39.06 5.58 22.16
N ALA A 101 -38.98 6.65 21.36
CA ALA A 101 -38.28 6.62 20.08
C ALA A 101 -36.74 6.75 20.21
N SER A 102 -36.27 7.58 21.18
CA SER A 102 -34.82 7.84 21.35
C SER A 102 -34.06 6.64 21.87
N VAL A 103 -34.63 5.86 22.78
CA VAL A 103 -33.94 4.71 23.38
C VAL A 103 -33.59 3.64 22.33
N PRO A 104 -34.54 3.08 21.56
CA PRO A 104 -34.23 2.12 20.53
C PRO A 104 -33.39 2.72 19.39
N GLY A 105 -33.66 4.00 19.04
CA GLY A 105 -32.90 4.71 18.01
C GLY A 105 -31.42 4.89 18.35
N SER A 106 -31.13 5.31 19.59
CA SER A 106 -29.76 5.45 20.07
C SER A 106 -29.02 4.10 20.17
N LEU A 107 -29.74 3.06 20.61
CA LEU A 107 -29.17 1.71 20.73
C LEU A 107 -28.85 1.14 19.34
N LEU A 108 -29.72 1.30 18.38
CA LEU A 108 -29.52 0.88 17.00
C LEU A 108 -28.36 1.64 16.35
N TYR A 109 -28.24 2.94 16.61
CA TYR A 109 -27.12 3.76 16.15
C TYR A 109 -25.80 3.28 16.72
N LEU A 110 -25.71 3.01 18.04
CA LEU A 110 -24.50 2.51 18.69
C LEU A 110 -24.06 1.16 18.12
N VAL A 111 -25.01 0.23 17.95
CA VAL A 111 -24.73 -1.07 17.37
C VAL A 111 -24.26 -0.94 15.91
N ALA A 112 -24.93 -0.13 15.11
CA ALA A 112 -24.56 0.11 13.73
C ALA A 112 -23.19 0.77 13.62
N TYR A 113 -22.89 1.77 14.44
CA TYR A 113 -21.59 2.44 14.50
C TYR A 113 -20.47 1.47 14.86
N GLN A 114 -20.68 0.65 15.90
CA GLN A 114 -19.70 -0.33 16.34
C GLN A 114 -19.46 -1.42 15.29
N PHE A 115 -20.53 -1.85 14.61
CA PHE A 115 -20.42 -2.84 13.53
C PHE A 115 -19.66 -2.28 12.33
N VAL A 116 -19.99 -1.07 11.89
CA VAL A 116 -19.34 -0.42 10.74
C VAL A 116 -17.85 -0.17 11.04
N SER A 117 -17.53 0.38 12.23
CA SER A 117 -16.14 0.64 12.62
C SER A 117 -15.30 -0.63 12.62
N ARG A 118 -15.79 -1.71 13.24
CA ARG A 118 -15.09 -3.01 13.24
C ARG A 118 -14.97 -3.63 11.85
N SER A 119 -16.02 -3.51 11.03
CA SER A 119 -15.97 -4.06 9.67
C SER A 119 -14.96 -3.33 8.80
N ILE A 120 -14.84 -2.01 8.91
CA ILE A 120 -13.86 -1.23 8.15
C ILE A 120 -12.45 -1.59 8.60
N GLU A 121 -12.16 -1.62 9.90
CA GLU A 121 -10.85 -2.02 10.42
C GLU A 121 -10.44 -3.40 9.91
N SER A 122 -11.29 -4.42 10.10
CA SER A 122 -10.94 -5.78 9.70
C SER A 122 -10.79 -5.97 8.18
N TRP A 123 -11.53 -5.21 7.38
CA TRP A 123 -11.43 -5.26 5.92
C TRP A 123 -10.17 -4.58 5.37
N PHE A 124 -9.78 -3.48 6.01
CA PHE A 124 -8.61 -2.71 5.61
C PHE A 124 -7.33 -3.47 5.95
N ASP A 125 -7.25 -4.01 7.15
CA ASP A 125 -6.09 -4.76 7.64
C ASP A 125 -5.76 -5.97 6.76
N VAL A 126 -6.75 -6.81 6.46
CA VAL A 126 -6.56 -8.01 5.63
C VAL A 126 -6.13 -7.69 4.21
N LYS A 127 -6.65 -6.61 3.61
CA LYS A 127 -6.29 -6.24 2.22
C LYS A 127 -4.89 -5.63 2.14
N VAL A 128 -4.53 -4.78 3.09
CA VAL A 128 -3.21 -4.13 3.14
C VAL A 128 -2.13 -5.17 3.42
N GLU A 129 -2.33 -6.03 4.42
CA GLU A 129 -1.41 -7.12 4.74
C GLU A 129 -1.14 -8.02 3.52
N ARG A 130 -2.19 -8.44 2.81
CA ARG A 130 -2.06 -9.25 1.59
C ARG A 130 -1.33 -8.50 0.47
N ALA A 131 -1.60 -7.23 0.28
CA ALA A 131 -0.92 -6.43 -0.74
C ALA A 131 0.57 -6.26 -0.42
N LEU A 132 0.92 -6.00 0.84
CA LEU A 132 2.30 -5.88 1.30
C LEU A 132 3.05 -7.22 1.21
N SER A 133 2.44 -8.32 1.66
CA SER A 133 3.04 -9.65 1.55
C SER A 133 3.24 -10.08 0.09
N ALA A 134 2.27 -9.78 -0.79
CA ALA A 134 2.41 -10.03 -2.22
C ALA A 134 3.52 -9.18 -2.85
N GLY A 135 3.66 -7.91 -2.44
CA GLY A 135 4.74 -7.03 -2.87
C GLY A 135 6.12 -7.54 -2.46
N LEU A 136 6.28 -7.98 -1.21
CA LEU A 136 7.52 -8.59 -0.72
C LEU A 136 7.85 -9.89 -1.46
N SER A 137 6.87 -10.76 -1.65
CA SER A 137 7.05 -12.02 -2.41
C SER A 137 7.45 -11.75 -3.86
N LEU A 138 6.85 -10.74 -4.50
CA LEU A 138 7.23 -10.33 -5.85
C LEU A 138 8.67 -9.81 -5.88
N GLY A 139 9.06 -8.96 -4.92
CA GLY A 139 10.43 -8.47 -4.80
C GLY A 139 11.46 -9.59 -4.66
N GLN A 140 11.19 -10.58 -3.80
CA GLN A 140 12.03 -11.76 -3.65
C GLN A 140 12.13 -12.59 -4.94
N SER A 141 10.99 -12.82 -5.61
CA SER A 141 10.96 -13.54 -6.89
C SER A 141 11.75 -12.85 -8.00
N VAL A 142 11.71 -11.51 -8.06
CA VAL A 142 12.51 -10.72 -8.99
C VAL A 142 13.99 -10.87 -8.69
N LEU A 143 14.42 -10.75 -7.42
CA LEU A 143 15.82 -10.94 -7.02
C LEU A 143 16.30 -12.36 -7.33
N ASP A 144 15.50 -13.38 -7.08
CA ASP A 144 15.85 -14.76 -7.41
C ASP A 144 15.97 -14.97 -8.92
N THR A 145 15.13 -14.35 -9.70
CA THR A 145 15.23 -14.37 -11.17
C THR A 145 16.51 -13.69 -11.66
N LEU A 146 16.86 -12.54 -11.08
CA LEU A 146 18.10 -11.84 -11.43
C LEU A 146 19.35 -12.63 -11.00
N LYS A 147 19.34 -13.30 -9.84
CA LYS A 147 20.41 -14.20 -9.41
C LYS A 147 20.59 -15.38 -10.39
N ALA A 148 19.47 -15.98 -10.80
CA ALA A 148 19.48 -17.08 -11.76
C ALA A 148 20.00 -16.64 -13.15
N ASP A 149 19.60 -15.44 -13.60
CA ASP A 149 20.11 -14.85 -14.84
C ASP A 149 21.61 -14.58 -14.78
N ALA A 150 22.11 -13.97 -13.70
CA ALA A 150 23.53 -13.73 -13.47
C ALA A 150 24.33 -15.03 -13.41
N ALA A 151 23.79 -16.06 -12.74
CA ALA A 151 24.39 -17.39 -12.70
C ALA A 151 24.50 -18.02 -14.10
N SER A 152 23.44 -17.96 -14.89
CA SER A 152 23.43 -18.46 -16.27
C SER A 152 24.42 -17.73 -17.17
N LYS A 153 24.47 -16.40 -17.07
CA LYS A 153 25.43 -15.55 -17.79
C LYS A 153 26.90 -15.87 -17.39
N SER A 154 27.13 -16.03 -16.10
CA SER A 154 28.46 -16.40 -15.56
C SER A 154 28.90 -17.76 -16.09
N GLN A 155 28.03 -18.77 -16.14
CA GLN A 155 28.31 -20.06 -16.72
C GLN A 155 28.63 -19.96 -18.21
N ALA A 156 27.81 -19.25 -18.98
CA ALA A 156 28.06 -19.08 -20.41
C ALA A 156 29.40 -18.40 -20.69
N ALA A 157 29.75 -17.37 -19.90
CA ALA A 157 31.05 -16.69 -19.99
C ALA A 157 32.20 -17.63 -19.60
N ALA A 158 32.01 -18.45 -18.56
CA ALA A 158 33.02 -19.42 -18.13
C ALA A 158 33.33 -20.47 -19.22
N TYR A 159 32.30 -21.00 -19.89
CA TYR A 159 32.46 -21.89 -21.03
C TYR A 159 33.21 -21.24 -22.19
N ALA A 160 32.86 -19.99 -22.52
CA ALA A 160 33.55 -19.27 -23.59
C ALA A 160 35.02 -19.01 -23.26
N LEU A 161 35.35 -18.68 -22.00
CA LEU A 161 36.73 -18.45 -21.54
C LEU A 161 37.57 -19.73 -21.49
N ALA A 162 36.93 -20.87 -21.19
CA ALA A 162 37.66 -22.16 -21.11
C ALA A 162 38.39 -22.54 -22.41
N THR A 163 37.90 -22.03 -23.55
CA THR A 163 38.48 -22.31 -24.88
C THR A 163 39.40 -21.21 -25.41
N GLN A 164 39.57 -20.10 -24.66
CA GLN A 164 40.39 -18.96 -25.08
C GLN A 164 41.87 -19.14 -24.70
N PRO A 165 42.79 -18.69 -25.55
CA PRO A 165 44.21 -18.68 -25.19
C PRO A 165 44.54 -17.64 -24.12
N ALA A 166 45.47 -17.95 -23.22
CA ALA A 166 45.77 -17.14 -22.05
C ALA A 166 46.25 -15.70 -22.35
N PHE A 167 46.88 -15.49 -23.53
CA PHE A 167 47.41 -14.17 -23.90
C PHE A 167 46.35 -13.15 -24.33
N ASP A 168 45.13 -13.58 -24.62
CA ASP A 168 44.03 -12.72 -25.12
C ASP A 168 42.90 -12.55 -24.11
N MET A 169 43.14 -12.94 -22.85
CA MET A 169 42.10 -13.06 -21.81
C MET A 169 41.42 -11.74 -21.49
N GLY A 170 42.16 -10.62 -21.48
CA GLY A 170 41.59 -9.30 -21.20
C GLY A 170 40.59 -8.85 -22.26
N LEU A 171 40.92 -9.06 -23.53
CA LEU A 171 40.06 -8.73 -24.66
C LEU A 171 38.81 -9.65 -24.71
N ALA A 172 39.01 -10.93 -24.40
CA ALA A 172 37.93 -11.90 -24.31
C ALA A 172 36.93 -11.53 -23.21
N LEU A 173 37.40 -11.13 -22.02
CA LEU A 173 36.57 -10.65 -20.92
C LEU A 173 35.78 -9.41 -21.28
N ASP A 174 36.38 -8.44 -21.98
CA ASP A 174 35.65 -7.20 -22.36
C ASP A 174 34.54 -7.48 -23.38
N ARG A 175 34.79 -8.38 -24.35
CA ARG A 175 33.75 -8.84 -25.28
C ARG A 175 32.64 -9.56 -24.57
N LEU A 176 32.96 -10.49 -23.66
CA LEU A 176 31.97 -11.24 -22.90
C LEU A 176 31.18 -10.33 -21.96
N ARG A 177 31.83 -9.38 -21.29
CA ARG A 177 31.16 -8.35 -20.47
C ARG A 177 30.11 -7.62 -21.28
N SER A 178 30.47 -7.16 -22.46
CA SER A 178 29.54 -6.42 -23.34
C SER A 178 28.40 -7.32 -23.85
N GLN A 179 28.68 -8.58 -24.20
CA GLN A 179 27.69 -9.54 -24.67
C GLN A 179 26.68 -9.94 -23.57
N GLN A 180 27.15 -10.10 -22.33
CA GLN A 180 26.31 -10.48 -21.18
C GLN A 180 25.68 -9.26 -20.50
N ASN A 181 25.96 -8.05 -20.99
CA ASN A 181 25.52 -6.79 -20.38
C ASN A 181 25.84 -6.74 -18.87
N ALA A 182 27.04 -7.19 -18.52
CA ALA A 182 27.53 -7.15 -17.16
C ALA A 182 28.31 -5.86 -16.91
N ASP A 183 28.25 -5.36 -15.67
CA ASP A 183 28.99 -4.15 -15.28
C ASP A 183 30.48 -4.46 -15.10
N ARG A 184 30.78 -5.68 -14.62
CA ARG A 184 32.14 -6.12 -14.34
C ARG A 184 32.27 -7.62 -14.52
N LEU A 185 33.37 -8.03 -15.15
CA LEU A 185 33.85 -9.40 -15.18
C LEU A 185 35.30 -9.44 -14.66
N VAL A 186 35.60 -10.30 -13.69
CA VAL A 186 36.93 -10.46 -13.13
C VAL A 186 37.28 -11.94 -13.09
N LEU A 187 38.48 -12.26 -13.52
CA LEU A 187 39.02 -13.59 -13.49
C LEU A 187 40.09 -13.69 -12.40
N TRP A 188 39.91 -14.61 -11.48
CA TRP A 188 40.78 -14.85 -10.33
C TRP A 188 41.49 -16.20 -10.44
N ASN A 189 42.69 -16.28 -9.93
CA ASN A 189 43.34 -17.58 -9.69
C ASN A 189 42.88 -18.17 -8.34
N GLN A 190 43.27 -19.39 -8.04
CA GLN A 190 42.93 -20.07 -6.77
C GLN A 190 43.55 -19.38 -5.53
N SER A 191 44.58 -18.58 -5.70
CA SER A 191 45.22 -17.82 -4.61
C SER A 191 44.57 -16.44 -4.39
N GLY A 192 43.47 -16.11 -5.08
CA GLY A 192 42.81 -14.84 -4.95
C GLY A 192 43.49 -13.66 -5.67
N GLN A 193 44.42 -13.94 -6.57
CA GLN A 193 45.03 -12.90 -7.40
C GLN A 193 44.24 -12.72 -8.67
N GLN A 194 44.06 -11.46 -9.07
CA GLN A 194 43.36 -11.09 -10.30
C GLN A 194 44.24 -11.41 -11.52
N ILE A 195 43.74 -12.24 -12.42
CA ILE A 195 44.39 -12.58 -13.68
C ILE A 195 44.06 -11.53 -14.74
N ALA A 196 42.78 -11.20 -14.89
CA ALA A 196 42.30 -10.22 -15.84
C ALA A 196 40.94 -9.63 -15.34
N ALA A 197 40.63 -8.44 -15.79
CA ALA A 197 39.34 -7.80 -15.46
C ALA A 197 38.85 -6.93 -16.62
N ALA A 198 37.55 -6.85 -16.76
CA ALA A 198 36.83 -5.95 -17.67
C ALA A 198 35.77 -5.17 -16.90
N PHE A 199 35.78 -3.86 -17.04
CA PHE A 199 34.89 -2.94 -16.34
C PHE A 199 34.09 -2.08 -17.34
N GLN A 200 32.85 -1.75 -16.98
CA GLN A 200 32.07 -0.81 -17.77
C GLN A 200 32.57 0.64 -17.58
N SER A 201 32.99 0.98 -16.36
CA SER A 201 33.61 2.27 -16.07
C SER A 201 34.81 2.13 -15.15
N SER A 202 35.80 3.01 -15.30
CA SER A 202 37.02 3.03 -14.47
C SER A 202 36.76 3.33 -12.99
N PHE A 203 35.61 3.89 -12.65
CA PHE A 203 35.19 4.18 -11.27
C PHE A 203 34.82 2.91 -10.47
N SER A 204 34.50 1.81 -11.15
CA SER A 204 34.10 0.54 -10.53
C SER A 204 35.26 -0.41 -10.25
N ALA A 205 36.48 0.10 -10.19
CA ALA A 205 37.71 -0.69 -10.13
C ALA A 205 38.02 -1.38 -8.77
N SER A 206 37.22 -1.08 -7.71
CA SER A 206 37.38 -1.79 -6.44
C SER A 206 36.84 -3.21 -6.56
N THR A 207 37.74 -4.18 -6.64
CA THR A 207 37.42 -5.61 -6.70
C THR A 207 37.92 -6.30 -5.44
N GLN A 208 37.02 -6.97 -4.75
CA GLN A 208 37.36 -7.84 -3.65
C GLN A 208 37.56 -9.28 -4.18
N PRO A 209 38.57 -9.99 -3.71
CA PRO A 209 38.75 -11.40 -4.07
C PRO A 209 37.60 -12.23 -3.50
N PRO A 210 37.26 -13.39 -4.12
CA PRO A 210 36.25 -14.28 -3.59
C PRO A 210 36.60 -14.73 -2.17
N SER A 211 35.62 -14.74 -1.27
CA SER A 211 35.83 -15.20 0.10
C SER A 211 36.13 -16.70 0.14
N ALA A 212 36.78 -17.18 1.22
CA ALA A 212 37.07 -18.60 1.39
C ALA A 212 35.77 -19.43 1.38
N GLU A 213 34.70 -18.89 1.89
CA GLU A 213 33.37 -19.54 1.91
C GLU A 213 32.83 -19.74 0.49
N VAL A 214 32.92 -18.73 -0.37
CA VAL A 214 32.50 -18.82 -1.78
C VAL A 214 33.33 -19.86 -2.52
N LEU A 215 34.64 -19.93 -2.24
CA LEU A 215 35.54 -20.94 -2.85
C LEU A 215 35.19 -22.37 -2.42
N GLU A 216 34.79 -22.58 -1.16
CA GLU A 216 34.30 -23.87 -0.69
C GLU A 216 32.96 -24.25 -1.35
N GLN A 217 32.00 -23.31 -1.42
CA GLN A 217 30.74 -23.56 -2.09
C GLN A 217 30.90 -23.88 -3.57
N LEU A 218 31.85 -23.26 -4.26
CA LEU A 218 32.16 -23.55 -5.66
C LEU A 218 32.77 -24.95 -5.90
N LYS A 219 33.24 -25.63 -4.86
CA LYS A 219 33.69 -27.05 -4.98
C LYS A 219 32.46 -27.98 -5.06
N GLU A 220 31.35 -27.61 -4.41
CA GLU A 220 30.14 -28.41 -4.36
C GLU A 220 29.14 -28.01 -5.43
N GLN A 221 29.09 -26.71 -5.75
CA GLN A 221 28.16 -26.13 -6.70
C GLN A 221 28.90 -25.56 -7.91
N ALA A 222 28.34 -25.72 -9.10
CA ALA A 222 28.93 -25.19 -10.33
C ALA A 222 28.95 -23.66 -10.37
N VAL A 223 28.03 -23.01 -9.69
CA VAL A 223 27.85 -21.55 -9.63
C VAL A 223 27.31 -21.14 -8.25
N VAL A 224 27.81 -20.04 -7.74
CA VAL A 224 27.34 -19.39 -6.52
C VAL A 224 26.92 -17.98 -6.89
N SER A 225 25.66 -17.58 -6.57
CA SER A 225 25.18 -16.23 -6.81
C SER A 225 24.50 -15.67 -5.57
N TYR A 226 24.77 -14.40 -5.25
CA TYR A 226 24.15 -13.68 -4.14
C TYR A 226 24.02 -12.19 -4.44
N VAL A 227 23.30 -11.50 -3.58
CA VAL A 227 23.11 -10.03 -3.65
C VAL A 227 24.06 -9.40 -2.65
N GLU A 228 24.87 -8.46 -3.12
CA GLU A 228 25.83 -7.69 -2.32
C GLU A 228 25.30 -6.26 -2.11
N GLY A 229 25.54 -5.67 -0.93
CA GLY A 229 25.15 -4.29 -0.60
C GLY A 229 23.74 -4.12 -0.06
N LEU A 230 22.99 -5.21 0.16
CA LEU A 230 21.62 -5.12 0.67
C LEU A 230 21.57 -4.69 2.16
N GLU A 231 22.57 -5.10 2.95
CA GLU A 231 22.69 -4.77 4.37
C GLU A 231 23.02 -3.29 4.58
N GLU A 232 23.90 -2.74 3.75
CA GLU A 232 24.28 -1.32 3.79
C GLU A 232 23.09 -0.40 3.49
N VAL A 233 22.20 -0.81 2.58
CA VAL A 233 20.97 -0.06 2.28
C VAL A 233 20.01 -0.08 3.48
N GLY A 234 19.97 -1.18 4.24
CA GLY A 234 19.18 -1.29 5.45
C GLY A 234 19.64 -0.34 6.57
N GLU A 235 20.96 -0.29 6.80
CA GLU A 235 21.57 0.57 7.83
C GLU A 235 21.49 2.06 7.48
N GLN A 236 21.74 2.42 6.22
CA GLN A 236 21.60 3.80 5.74
C GLN A 236 20.16 4.32 5.83
N GLN A 237 19.19 3.43 5.71
CA GLN A 237 17.78 3.76 5.81
C GLN A 237 17.33 4.00 7.25
N GLU A 238 17.94 3.35 8.24
CA GLU A 238 17.73 3.67 9.65
C GLU A 238 18.35 5.02 10.01
N ALA A 239 19.48 5.40 9.39
CA ALA A 239 20.09 6.71 9.53
C ALA A 239 19.26 7.82 8.84
N ALA A 240 18.67 7.55 7.68
CA ALA A 240 17.82 8.48 6.94
C ALA A 240 16.48 8.77 7.66
N ALA A 241 15.96 7.83 8.43
CA ALA A 241 14.81 8.07 9.30
C ALA A 241 15.12 9.10 10.42
N GLN A 242 16.39 9.43 10.63
CA GLN A 242 16.87 10.44 11.60
C GLN A 242 17.18 11.81 10.99
N GLY A 243 16.90 12.04 9.71
CA GLY A 243 16.87 13.39 9.11
C GLY A 243 17.90 13.73 8.04
N ASP A 244 18.76 12.81 7.65
CA ASP A 244 19.65 12.99 6.50
C ASP A 244 19.05 12.37 5.24
N PRO A 245 19.03 13.06 4.08
CA PRO A 245 18.56 12.45 2.84
C PRO A 245 19.48 11.27 2.50
N PRO A 246 18.93 10.07 2.22
CA PRO A 246 19.75 8.93 1.87
C PRO A 246 20.45 9.21 0.56
N GLU A 247 21.74 9.48 0.59
CA GLU A 247 22.60 9.22 -0.55
C GLU A 247 22.56 7.70 -0.75
N LEU A 248 21.83 7.24 -1.77
CA LEU A 248 21.85 5.85 -2.24
C LEU A 248 23.23 5.53 -2.83
N ALA A 249 24.28 5.74 -2.04
CA ALA A 249 25.67 5.59 -2.43
C ALA A 249 26.14 4.12 -2.46
N GLY A 250 25.34 3.18 -1.97
CA GLY A 250 25.58 1.74 -2.09
C GLY A 250 24.81 1.17 -3.28
N SER A 251 25.46 0.94 -4.39
CA SER A 251 24.84 0.20 -5.49
C SER A 251 24.70 -1.27 -5.10
N VAL A 252 23.45 -1.71 -4.86
CA VAL A 252 23.19 -3.14 -4.70
C VAL A 252 23.52 -3.86 -5.99
N SER A 253 24.34 -4.89 -5.91
CA SER A 253 24.79 -5.66 -7.06
C SER A 253 24.53 -7.14 -6.86
N ILE A 254 24.33 -7.84 -7.96
CA ILE A 254 24.26 -9.29 -8.00
C ILE A 254 25.61 -9.78 -8.43
N VAL A 255 26.20 -10.65 -7.62
CA VAL A 255 27.50 -11.25 -7.87
C VAL A 255 27.31 -12.74 -8.12
N ALA A 256 27.87 -13.22 -9.24
CA ALA A 256 27.87 -14.64 -9.57
C ALA A 256 29.31 -15.12 -9.77
N TYR A 257 29.67 -16.21 -9.13
CA TYR A 257 30.95 -16.85 -9.24
C TYR A 257 30.83 -18.21 -9.94
N THR A 258 31.76 -18.51 -10.87
CA THR A 258 31.76 -19.77 -11.61
C THR A 258 33.20 -20.25 -11.80
N LEU A 259 33.42 -21.55 -11.70
CA LEU A 259 34.73 -22.15 -11.99
C LEU A 259 34.95 -22.23 -13.51
N VAL A 260 36.08 -21.67 -13.98
CA VAL A 260 36.59 -21.82 -15.35
C VAL A 260 37.66 -22.89 -15.35
N ARG A 261 37.43 -23.94 -16.12
CA ARG A 261 38.45 -25.02 -16.33
C ARG A 261 39.01 -24.90 -17.73
N PRO A 262 40.21 -24.30 -17.89
CA PRO A 262 40.81 -24.15 -19.21
C PRO A 262 41.02 -25.50 -19.89
N VAL A 263 40.61 -25.62 -21.12
CA VAL A 263 40.87 -26.79 -21.95
C VAL A 263 42.23 -26.60 -22.64
N GLN A 264 43.31 -26.81 -21.91
CA GLN A 264 44.67 -26.84 -22.53
C GLN A 264 45.24 -28.25 -22.55
N PHE A 265 45.71 -28.65 -23.71
CA PHE A 265 46.37 -29.94 -23.88
C PHE A 265 47.74 -29.95 -23.14
N GLY A 266 47.83 -30.73 -22.08
CA GLY A 266 49.15 -31.24 -21.66
C GLY A 266 49.69 -30.86 -20.30
N LEU A 267 49.04 -30.07 -19.43
CA LEU A 267 49.48 -29.83 -18.04
C LEU A 267 48.29 -29.50 -17.16
N HIS A 268 48.35 -29.85 -15.88
CA HIS A 268 47.35 -29.51 -14.88
C HIS A 268 47.24 -27.98 -14.81
N THR A 269 46.27 -27.41 -15.52
CA THR A 269 45.99 -25.98 -15.46
C THR A 269 45.08 -25.76 -14.27
N ASP A 270 45.51 -24.92 -13.33
CA ASP A 270 44.72 -24.55 -12.18
C ASP A 270 43.41 -23.97 -12.65
N ALA A 271 42.31 -24.38 -12.00
CA ALA A 271 41.00 -23.80 -12.27
C ALA A 271 41.00 -22.32 -11.87
N TRP A 272 40.34 -21.49 -12.68
CA TRP A 272 40.16 -20.08 -12.39
C TRP A 272 38.74 -19.85 -11.86
N VAL A 273 38.53 -18.73 -11.18
CA VAL A 273 37.22 -18.29 -10.71
C VAL A 273 36.80 -17.05 -11.48
N LEU A 274 35.70 -17.15 -12.22
CA LEU A 274 35.08 -16.01 -12.88
C LEU A 274 34.07 -15.36 -11.93
N GLN A 275 34.23 -14.09 -11.68
CA GLN A 275 33.29 -13.23 -10.97
C GLN A 275 32.55 -12.36 -11.99
N LEU A 276 31.22 -12.46 -12.03
CA LEU A 276 30.35 -11.61 -12.80
C LEU A 276 29.59 -10.71 -11.81
N VAL A 277 29.59 -9.40 -12.05
CA VAL A 277 28.83 -8.43 -11.26
C VAL A 277 27.89 -7.67 -12.15
N GLN A 278 26.66 -7.59 -11.73
CA GLN A 278 25.59 -6.83 -12.40
C GLN A 278 24.84 -5.98 -11.37
N GLN A 279 24.71 -4.69 -11.61
CA GLN A 279 23.98 -3.79 -10.73
C GLN A 279 22.47 -4.03 -10.83
N VAL A 280 21.81 -3.99 -9.69
CA VAL A 280 20.35 -4.02 -9.64
C VAL A 280 19.81 -2.64 -10.08
N PRO A 281 18.84 -2.58 -11.00
CA PRO A 281 18.26 -1.32 -11.42
C PRO A 281 17.75 -0.50 -10.23
N PRO A 282 18.08 0.80 -10.14
CA PRO A 282 17.74 1.65 -9.00
C PRO A 282 16.21 1.73 -8.75
N ASP A 283 15.41 1.67 -9.79
CA ASP A 283 13.95 1.69 -9.68
C ASP A 283 13.41 0.48 -8.89
N LEU A 284 14.03 -0.69 -9.08
CA LEU A 284 13.64 -1.89 -8.32
C LEU A 284 13.99 -1.78 -6.84
N LEU A 285 15.14 -1.18 -6.54
CA LEU A 285 15.56 -0.94 -5.15
C LEU A 285 14.65 0.06 -4.45
N GLN A 286 14.32 1.18 -5.10
CA GLN A 286 13.41 2.18 -4.54
C GLN A 286 12.04 1.58 -4.25
N ASN A 287 11.49 0.80 -5.17
CA ASN A 287 10.19 0.15 -4.97
C ASN A 287 10.23 -0.88 -3.84
N ALA A 288 11.29 -1.70 -3.74
CA ALA A 288 11.46 -2.67 -2.67
C ALA A 288 11.54 -1.99 -1.29
N VAL A 289 12.28 -0.89 -1.21
CA VAL A 289 12.43 -0.04 -0.03
C VAL A 289 11.09 0.56 0.40
N LEU A 290 10.31 1.10 -0.54
CA LEU A 290 8.99 1.68 -0.26
C LEU A 290 8.03 0.61 0.31
N VAL A 291 8.01 -0.59 -0.26
CA VAL A 291 7.18 -1.70 0.22
C VAL A 291 7.61 -2.15 1.63
N GLN A 292 8.91 -2.24 1.87
CA GLN A 292 9.44 -2.64 3.17
C GLN A 292 9.12 -1.61 4.26
N ASN A 293 9.25 -0.32 3.95
CA ASN A 293 8.90 0.75 4.89
C ASN A 293 7.42 0.76 5.21
N ALA A 294 6.58 0.65 4.18
CA ALA A 294 5.13 0.54 4.37
C ALA A 294 4.76 -0.67 5.24
N ASN A 295 5.45 -1.79 5.09
CA ASN A 295 5.24 -2.98 5.91
C ASN A 295 5.69 -2.77 7.37
N ARG A 296 6.85 -2.14 7.60
CA ARG A 296 7.32 -1.80 8.97
C ARG A 296 6.36 -0.84 9.67
N GLU A 297 5.92 0.21 8.98
CA GLU A 297 4.97 1.17 9.53
C GLU A 297 3.62 0.52 9.85
N TYR A 298 3.18 -0.41 9.03
CA TYR A 298 1.98 -1.19 9.26
C TYR A 298 2.11 -2.11 10.48
N GLN A 299 3.25 -2.79 10.66
CA GLN A 299 3.49 -3.68 11.80
C GLN A 299 3.70 -2.93 13.13
N ALA A 300 4.08 -1.66 13.09
CA ALA A 300 4.28 -0.81 14.27
C ALA A 300 2.99 -0.19 14.83
N ARG A 301 1.86 -0.32 14.13
CA ARG A 301 0.52 0.15 14.54
C ARG A 301 -0.26 -0.90 15.31
#